data_78f138b50398c6e7204b1ca121da5a3a
#
_entry.id   78f138b50398c6e7204b1ca121da5a3a
#
_cell.length_a   1.000
_cell.length_b   1.000
_cell.length_c   1.000
_cell.angle_alpha   90.00
_cell.angle_beta   90.00
_cell.angle_gamma   90.00
#
_symmetry.space_group_name_H-M   'P 1'
#
loop_
_entity.id
_entity.type
_entity.pdbx_description
1 polymer ?
#
loop_
_entity_poly.entity_id
_entity_poly.type
_entity_poly.pdbx_seq_one_letter_code
_entity_poly.pdbx_strand_id
1 'polypeptide(L)'
;MNFNRRHFIKTSSSATTALLLASLDAFAESPKQPHAFMNNNFELIILGTDWGYKGTIDSCCAKLKSDGFDGIEIWWPQQKAKQDDLFAALKKYQLQVGLLISGDSGKWAEHLSEFKKNIDASAYNTYQKPIYINCHSGRDFFTREENQAFIDYTNALSKKTGIPIHHETHRSRMLFAAPATRQFIEKNPDLRLTLDISHWCTVHNSLLDDQVESVNIALPRVDHIHARIGHPDGPQVNDPRAPEWDDCVKAHFAWWDSVVAMKKKNGGRLTILTEFGPPDYMPALPYTRQPLADQWAINVYIMQTLRKRYLS
;
A
#
# COMPACT_ATOMS: atom_id res chain seq x y z
N MET A 1 -57.50 8.99 6.87
CA MET A 1 -57.00 7.71 7.40
C MET A 1 -55.76 7.98 8.25
N ASN A 2 -55.89 7.79 9.57
CA ASN A 2 -54.74 8.04 10.48
C ASN A 2 -53.80 6.83 10.45
N PHE A 3 -52.62 7.01 9.86
CA PHE A 3 -51.56 6.00 9.95
C PHE A 3 -50.91 6.02 11.33
N ASN A 4 -51.08 4.94 12.07
CA ASN A 4 -50.54 4.78 13.42
C ASN A 4 -49.09 4.35 13.35
N ARG A 5 -48.19 5.00 14.11
CA ARG A 5 -46.73 4.79 14.18
C ARG A 5 -46.34 3.31 14.41
N ARG A 6 -47.19 2.53 15.06
CA ARG A 6 -46.98 1.09 15.30
C ARG A 6 -47.15 0.22 14.03
N HIS A 7 -47.89 0.69 13.05
CA HIS A 7 -48.04 -0.04 11.78
C HIS A 7 -46.86 0.14 10.84
N PHE A 8 -46.22 1.32 10.88
CA PHE A 8 -45.03 1.63 10.11
C PHE A 8 -43.81 0.78 10.57
N ILE A 9 -43.63 0.61 11.89
CA ILE A 9 -42.53 -0.18 12.46
C ILE A 9 -42.68 -1.68 12.14
N LYS A 10 -43.88 -2.22 12.09
CA LYS A 10 -44.11 -3.64 11.76
C LYS A 10 -43.93 -3.97 10.26
N THR A 11 -44.20 -3.03 9.37
CA THR A 11 -43.96 -3.22 7.92
C THR A 11 -42.51 -2.98 7.51
N SER A 12 -41.79 -2.13 8.22
CA SER A 12 -40.36 -1.88 7.96
C SER A 12 -39.45 -3.04 8.41
N SER A 13 -39.78 -3.71 9.51
CA SER A 13 -38.97 -4.84 10.02
C SER A 13 -39.10 -6.13 9.19
N SER A 14 -40.18 -6.32 8.45
CA SER A 14 -40.36 -7.51 7.60
C SER A 14 -39.70 -7.38 6.23
N ALA A 15 -39.47 -6.17 5.74
CA ALA A 15 -38.76 -5.93 4.47
C ALA A 15 -37.25 -5.96 4.62
N THR A 16 -36.74 -5.55 5.79
CA THR A 16 -35.28 -5.50 6.04
C THR A 16 -34.68 -6.88 6.24
N THR A 17 -35.42 -7.82 6.81
CA THR A 17 -34.92 -9.20 7.04
C THR A 17 -34.86 -10.03 5.75
N ALA A 18 -35.75 -9.77 4.77
CA ALA A 18 -35.74 -10.46 3.49
C ALA A 18 -34.62 -9.97 2.55
N LEU A 19 -34.23 -8.68 2.64
CA LEU A 19 -33.10 -8.14 1.86
C LEU A 19 -31.73 -8.55 2.41
N LEU A 20 -31.59 -8.77 3.72
CA LEU A 20 -30.34 -9.21 4.34
C LEU A 20 -30.01 -10.68 4.07
N LEU A 21 -31.01 -11.55 3.84
CA LEU A 21 -30.81 -12.95 3.46
C LEU A 21 -30.49 -13.11 1.96
N ALA A 22 -31.01 -12.23 1.10
CA ALA A 22 -30.70 -12.27 -0.33
C ALA A 22 -29.31 -11.75 -0.69
N SER A 23 -28.67 -10.95 0.16
CA SER A 23 -27.32 -10.43 -0.06
C SER A 23 -26.20 -11.38 0.34
N LEU A 24 -26.47 -12.39 1.15
CA LEU A 24 -25.46 -13.39 1.56
C LEU A 24 -25.27 -14.51 0.53
N ASP A 25 -26.28 -14.82 -0.27
CA ASP A 25 -26.21 -15.83 -1.34
C ASP A 25 -25.59 -15.30 -2.65
N ALA A 26 -25.50 -13.97 -2.83
CA ALA A 26 -24.88 -13.37 -4.01
C ALA A 26 -23.33 -13.38 -4.00
N PHE A 27 -22.70 -13.84 -2.91
CA PHE A 27 -21.26 -13.99 -2.82
C PHE A 27 -20.75 -15.42 -3.08
N ALA A 28 -21.65 -16.35 -3.31
CA ALA A 28 -21.31 -17.73 -3.66
C ALA A 28 -21.68 -17.97 -5.12
N GLU A 29 -20.68 -17.98 -5.98
CA GLU A 29 -20.66 -18.44 -7.37
C GLU A 29 -20.49 -17.32 -8.43
N SER A 30 -19.23 -16.96 -8.66
CA SER A 30 -18.80 -16.45 -9.96
C SER A 30 -18.72 -17.63 -10.95
N PRO A 31 -19.21 -17.50 -12.19
CA PRO A 31 -19.14 -18.58 -13.17
C PRO A 31 -17.67 -18.93 -13.46
N LYS A 32 -17.32 -20.21 -13.38
CA LYS A 32 -16.02 -20.76 -13.74
C LYS A 32 -15.74 -20.43 -15.21
N GLN A 33 -14.89 -19.46 -15.46
CA GLN A 33 -14.30 -19.26 -16.77
C GLN A 33 -13.30 -20.39 -17.08
N PRO A 34 -13.15 -20.81 -18.36
CA PRO A 34 -12.24 -21.89 -18.71
C PRO A 34 -10.81 -21.53 -18.33
N HIS A 35 -10.12 -22.48 -17.69
CA HIS A 35 -8.72 -22.37 -17.28
C HIS A 35 -7.82 -22.08 -18.49
N ALA A 36 -7.52 -20.80 -18.73
CA ALA A 36 -6.35 -20.44 -19.50
C ALA A 36 -5.13 -20.88 -18.68
N PHE A 37 -4.19 -21.58 -19.33
CA PHE A 37 -2.95 -22.05 -18.74
C PHE A 37 -2.30 -20.93 -17.91
N MET A 38 -2.40 -21.03 -16.59
CA MET A 38 -1.77 -20.08 -15.69
C MET A 38 -0.28 -20.39 -15.67
N ASN A 39 0.53 -19.40 -16.04
CA ASN A 39 1.98 -19.48 -15.92
C ASN A 39 2.30 -19.57 -14.43
N ASN A 40 2.82 -20.70 -13.94
CA ASN A 40 3.04 -21.03 -12.52
C ASN A 40 4.13 -20.18 -11.81
N ASN A 41 4.51 -19.04 -12.37
CA ASN A 41 5.61 -18.20 -11.87
C ASN A 41 5.14 -16.91 -11.18
N PHE A 42 3.91 -16.83 -10.69
CA PHE A 42 3.47 -15.69 -9.87
C PHE A 42 3.88 -15.89 -8.41
N GLU A 43 4.66 -14.95 -7.87
CA GLU A 43 5.08 -14.92 -6.47
C GLU A 43 4.43 -13.72 -5.77
N LEU A 44 3.70 -13.98 -4.68
CA LEU A 44 3.13 -12.95 -3.81
C LEU A 44 3.86 -12.94 -2.47
N ILE A 45 4.41 -11.77 -2.10
CA ILE A 45 5.08 -11.54 -0.83
C ILE A 45 4.31 -10.45 -0.08
N ILE A 46 3.89 -10.75 1.15
CA ILE A 46 3.15 -9.78 1.99
C ILE A 46 4.00 -9.38 3.18
N LEU A 47 4.24 -8.08 3.29
CA LEU A 47 5.07 -7.45 4.30
C LEU A 47 4.21 -6.71 5.32
N GLY A 48 4.71 -6.60 6.55
CA GLY A 48 4.21 -5.66 7.54
C GLY A 48 5.21 -4.53 7.77
N THR A 49 4.93 -3.67 8.74
CA THR A 49 5.78 -2.52 9.09
C THR A 49 5.94 -2.41 10.60
N ASP A 50 7.00 -1.72 11.03
CA ASP A 50 7.18 -1.32 12.44
C ASP A 50 6.45 -0.02 12.79
N TRP A 51 5.83 0.63 11.80
CA TRP A 51 5.15 1.90 11.99
C TRP A 51 3.99 1.79 13.01
N GLY A 52 4.14 2.47 14.14
CA GLY A 52 3.21 2.41 15.27
C GLY A 52 3.42 1.22 16.23
N TYR A 53 4.35 0.31 15.95
CA TYR A 53 4.68 -0.78 16.87
C TYR A 53 5.42 -0.26 18.11
N LYS A 54 4.93 -0.67 19.29
CA LYS A 54 5.53 -0.28 20.59
C LYS A 54 6.39 -1.42 21.12
N GLY A 55 7.61 -1.50 20.67
CA GLY A 55 8.56 -2.54 21.14
C GLY A 55 9.89 -2.44 20.43
N THR A 56 10.76 -3.42 20.63
CA THR A 56 12.04 -3.53 19.94
C THR A 56 11.82 -4.08 18.53
N ILE A 57 12.77 -3.84 17.63
CA ILE A 57 12.72 -4.40 16.27
C ILE A 57 12.73 -5.94 16.32
N ASP A 58 13.42 -6.56 17.27
CA ASP A 58 13.41 -8.03 17.46
C ASP A 58 12.00 -8.52 17.80
N SER A 59 11.30 -7.86 18.73
CA SER A 59 9.92 -8.24 19.09
C SER A 59 8.93 -7.96 17.94
N CYS A 60 9.14 -6.92 17.14
CA CYS A 60 8.35 -6.65 15.96
C CYS A 60 8.51 -7.77 14.91
N CYS A 61 9.74 -8.13 14.59
CA CYS A 61 10.04 -9.21 13.66
C CYS A 61 9.50 -10.56 14.14
N ALA A 62 9.61 -10.86 15.44
CA ALA A 62 9.02 -12.05 16.04
C ALA A 62 7.50 -12.11 15.81
N LYS A 63 6.82 -10.99 16.07
CA LYS A 63 5.38 -10.88 15.91
C LYS A 63 4.95 -10.97 14.44
N LEU A 64 5.63 -10.26 13.53
CA LEU A 64 5.38 -10.37 12.08
C LEU A 64 5.49 -11.83 11.62
N LYS A 65 6.53 -12.53 12.03
CA LYS A 65 6.71 -13.95 11.70
C LYS A 65 5.60 -14.83 12.22
N SER A 66 5.22 -14.64 13.49
CA SER A 66 4.16 -15.44 14.13
C SER A 66 2.79 -15.21 13.49
N ASP A 67 2.51 -13.98 13.02
CA ASP A 67 1.24 -13.63 12.38
C ASP A 67 1.18 -14.05 10.91
N GLY A 68 2.31 -14.51 10.32
CA GLY A 68 2.37 -15.08 8.97
C GLY A 68 2.80 -14.09 7.87
N PHE A 69 3.45 -12.99 8.21
CA PHE A 69 4.08 -12.10 7.22
C PHE A 69 5.37 -12.71 6.68
N ASP A 70 5.70 -12.39 5.43
CA ASP A 70 6.91 -12.87 4.75
C ASP A 70 8.12 -11.98 5.05
N GLY A 71 7.89 -10.74 5.50
CA GLY A 71 8.93 -9.78 5.76
C GLY A 71 8.43 -8.47 6.35
N ILE A 72 9.28 -7.45 6.29
CA ILE A 72 9.01 -6.11 6.78
C ILE A 72 9.41 -5.07 5.73
N GLU A 73 8.61 -4.00 5.58
CA GLU A 73 9.10 -2.75 5.01
C GLU A 73 9.39 -1.76 6.14
N ILE A 74 10.56 -1.15 6.09
CA ILE A 74 11.05 -0.25 7.13
C ILE A 74 11.91 0.86 6.53
N TRP A 75 11.86 2.05 7.15
CA TRP A 75 12.78 3.12 6.84
C TRP A 75 14.23 2.68 7.01
N TRP A 76 15.08 2.98 6.04
CA TRP A 76 16.52 2.73 6.16
C TRP A 76 17.08 3.36 7.43
N PRO A 77 17.58 2.57 8.41
CA PRO A 77 18.07 3.14 9.66
C PRO A 77 19.40 3.88 9.44
N GLN A 78 19.47 5.13 9.92
CA GLN A 78 20.67 5.95 9.77
C GLN A 78 21.79 5.57 10.74
N GLN A 79 21.46 4.94 11.86
CA GLN A 79 22.41 4.57 12.90
C GLN A 79 22.87 3.11 12.74
N LYS A 80 24.20 2.89 12.80
CA LYS A 80 24.80 1.56 12.67
C LYS A 80 24.19 0.54 13.65
N ALA A 81 24.01 0.90 14.92
CA ALA A 81 23.44 0.01 15.92
C ALA A 81 22.01 -0.43 15.54
N LYS A 82 21.17 0.48 15.01
CA LYS A 82 19.82 0.13 14.54
C LYS A 82 19.83 -0.75 13.29
N GLN A 83 20.85 -0.60 12.43
CA GLN A 83 21.06 -1.51 11.31
C GLN A 83 21.45 -2.91 11.82
N ASP A 84 22.40 -2.99 12.76
CA ASP A 84 22.83 -4.26 13.35
C ASP A 84 21.64 -5.00 14.01
N ASP A 85 20.82 -4.30 14.80
CA ASP A 85 19.63 -4.86 15.44
C ASP A 85 18.60 -5.36 14.41
N LEU A 86 18.33 -4.55 13.39
CA LEU A 86 17.36 -4.90 12.34
C LEU A 86 17.79 -6.17 11.61
N PHE A 87 19.01 -6.20 11.09
CA PHE A 87 19.46 -7.32 10.27
C PHE A 87 19.72 -8.59 11.09
N ALA A 88 20.07 -8.45 12.38
CA ALA A 88 20.10 -9.59 13.30
C ALA A 88 18.70 -10.20 13.50
N ALA A 89 17.67 -9.37 13.68
CA ALA A 89 16.29 -9.82 13.81
C ALA A 89 15.76 -10.46 12.52
N LEU A 90 16.02 -9.84 11.35
CA LEU A 90 15.63 -10.38 10.05
C LEU A 90 16.22 -11.77 9.80
N LYS A 91 17.49 -11.95 10.09
CA LYS A 91 18.18 -13.24 9.99
C LYS A 91 17.60 -14.28 10.95
N LYS A 92 17.37 -13.89 12.21
CA LYS A 92 16.81 -14.75 13.26
C LYS A 92 15.43 -15.31 12.89
N TYR A 93 14.54 -14.46 12.35
CA TYR A 93 13.18 -14.83 12.02
C TYR A 93 12.97 -15.19 10.54
N GLN A 94 14.05 -15.19 9.74
CA GLN A 94 14.00 -15.49 8.30
C GLN A 94 12.98 -14.62 7.55
N LEU A 95 13.04 -13.30 7.77
CA LEU A 95 12.17 -12.33 7.14
C LEU A 95 12.87 -11.64 5.96
N GLN A 96 12.09 -11.36 4.91
CA GLN A 96 12.51 -10.52 3.80
C GLN A 96 12.42 -9.03 4.19
N VAL A 97 13.12 -8.16 3.46
CA VAL A 97 13.11 -6.72 3.74
C VAL A 97 12.88 -5.90 2.47
N GLY A 98 11.92 -4.99 2.54
CA GLY A 98 11.79 -3.81 1.71
C GLY A 98 12.35 -2.59 2.47
N LEU A 99 13.07 -1.71 1.79
CA LEU A 99 13.62 -0.52 2.42
C LEU A 99 12.95 0.74 1.89
N LEU A 100 12.52 1.61 2.79
CA LEU A 100 11.89 2.90 2.47
C LEU A 100 12.91 4.03 2.59
N ILE A 101 12.95 4.91 1.58
CA ILE A 101 13.95 5.98 1.44
C ILE A 101 13.26 7.31 1.14
N SER A 102 13.80 8.39 1.69
CA SER A 102 13.44 9.78 1.37
C SER A 102 14.64 10.72 1.51
N GLY A 103 14.51 11.94 1.01
CA GLY A 103 15.17 13.13 1.49
C GLY A 103 14.19 13.96 2.32
N ASP A 104 14.67 14.81 3.21
CA ASP A 104 13.83 15.59 4.16
C ASP A 104 13.81 17.09 3.88
N SER A 105 14.88 17.65 3.29
CA SER A 105 14.97 19.08 3.01
C SER A 105 13.85 19.58 2.11
N GLY A 106 13.34 20.77 2.37
CA GLY A 106 12.43 21.49 1.47
C GLY A 106 13.13 22.14 0.27
N LYS A 107 14.47 22.17 0.25
CA LYS A 107 15.28 22.70 -0.85
C LYS A 107 15.72 21.57 -1.77
N TRP A 108 15.45 21.72 -3.06
CA TRP A 108 15.68 20.66 -4.03
C TRP A 108 17.10 20.05 -4.01
N ALA A 109 18.15 20.86 -4.07
CA ALA A 109 19.52 20.35 -4.13
C ALA A 109 19.94 19.58 -2.88
N GLU A 110 19.53 20.05 -1.70
CA GLU A 110 19.77 19.38 -0.42
C GLU A 110 18.96 18.07 -0.36
N HIS A 111 17.67 18.11 -0.72
CA HIS A 111 16.80 16.96 -0.75
C HIS A 111 17.33 15.85 -1.67
N LEU A 112 17.75 16.20 -2.88
CA LEU A 112 18.33 15.24 -3.82
C LEU A 112 19.65 14.65 -3.29
N SER A 113 20.48 15.46 -2.64
CA SER A 113 21.73 14.98 -2.02
C SER A 113 21.47 13.99 -0.88
N GLU A 114 20.55 14.31 0.01
CA GLU A 114 20.11 13.43 1.11
C GLU A 114 19.51 12.13 0.56
N PHE A 115 18.61 12.23 -0.42
CA PHE A 115 18.01 11.09 -1.07
C PHE A 115 19.05 10.14 -1.68
N LYS A 116 20.00 10.69 -2.45
CA LYS A 116 21.09 9.90 -3.05
C LYS A 116 21.93 9.20 -1.98
N LYS A 117 22.29 9.91 -0.91
CA LYS A 117 23.05 9.33 0.20
C LYS A 117 22.30 8.16 0.84
N ASN A 118 21.01 8.32 1.09
CA ASN A 118 20.20 7.31 1.76
C ASN A 118 19.97 6.09 0.87
N ILE A 119 19.67 6.30 -0.41
CA ILE A 119 19.40 5.19 -1.33
C ILE A 119 20.69 4.41 -1.63
N ASP A 120 21.82 5.08 -1.79
CA ASP A 120 23.12 4.41 -1.99
C ASP A 120 23.47 3.56 -0.76
N ALA A 121 23.35 4.13 0.45
CA ALA A 121 23.62 3.39 1.68
C ALA A 121 22.73 2.14 1.81
N SER A 122 21.46 2.23 1.41
CA SER A 122 20.53 1.09 1.43
C SER A 122 20.84 0.06 0.33
N ALA A 123 21.16 0.51 -0.89
CA ALA A 123 21.40 -0.36 -2.03
C ALA A 123 22.73 -1.11 -1.94
N TYR A 124 23.75 -0.48 -1.36
CA TYR A 124 25.09 -1.07 -1.17
C TYR A 124 25.33 -1.64 0.23
N ASN A 125 24.27 -1.80 1.05
CA ASN A 125 24.42 -2.43 2.35
C ASN A 125 24.98 -3.85 2.22
N THR A 126 25.79 -4.26 3.20
CA THR A 126 26.44 -5.58 3.22
C THR A 126 25.75 -6.62 4.08
N TYR A 127 24.58 -6.28 4.68
CA TYR A 127 23.86 -7.18 5.58
C TYR A 127 22.95 -8.16 4.83
N GLN A 128 21.93 -7.60 4.18
CA GLN A 128 20.93 -8.37 3.44
C GLN A 128 20.47 -7.54 2.25
N LYS A 129 20.52 -8.12 1.05
CA LYS A 129 19.98 -7.45 -0.15
C LYS A 129 18.48 -7.27 0.01
N PRO A 130 17.96 -6.02 -0.09
CA PRO A 130 16.52 -5.80 -0.04
C PRO A 130 15.84 -6.39 -1.28
N ILE A 131 14.60 -6.84 -1.11
CA ILE A 131 13.82 -7.36 -2.24
C ILE A 131 13.34 -6.24 -3.17
N TYR A 132 13.25 -5.02 -2.66
CA TYR A 132 13.07 -3.76 -3.38
C TYR A 132 13.48 -2.58 -2.49
N ILE A 133 13.59 -1.40 -3.10
CA ILE A 133 13.66 -0.12 -2.39
C ILE A 133 12.44 0.71 -2.83
N ASN A 134 11.63 1.15 -1.85
CA ASN A 134 10.53 2.08 -2.04
C ASN A 134 11.01 3.52 -1.78
N CYS A 135 10.60 4.48 -2.60
CA CYS A 135 11.10 5.84 -2.56
C CYS A 135 9.97 6.86 -2.39
N HIS A 136 10.01 7.62 -1.30
CA HIS A 136 9.31 8.90 -1.17
C HIS A 136 10.10 9.98 -1.92
N SER A 137 10.00 10.00 -3.23
CA SER A 137 10.85 10.83 -4.09
C SER A 137 10.31 12.24 -4.29
N GLY A 138 11.21 13.21 -4.23
CA GLY A 138 10.93 14.60 -4.57
C GLY A 138 9.83 15.25 -3.72
N ARG A 139 9.24 16.31 -4.26
CA ARG A 139 8.13 17.04 -3.66
C ARG A 139 7.13 17.47 -4.74
N ASP A 140 5.88 17.63 -4.36
CA ASP A 140 4.80 18.13 -5.21
C ASP A 140 5.01 19.57 -5.70
N PHE A 141 5.78 20.37 -4.95
CA PHE A 141 6.13 21.75 -5.30
C PHE A 141 7.50 21.91 -5.98
N PHE A 142 8.27 20.85 -6.19
CA PHE A 142 9.46 20.91 -7.05
C PHE A 142 9.05 20.95 -8.52
N THR A 143 9.88 21.58 -9.35
CA THR A 143 9.62 21.57 -10.79
C THR A 143 9.65 20.16 -11.36
N ARG A 144 9.12 20.00 -12.55
CA ARG A 144 9.11 18.71 -13.24
C ARG A 144 10.53 18.19 -13.49
N GLU A 145 11.43 19.07 -13.89
CA GLU A 145 12.84 18.77 -14.16
C GLU A 145 13.57 18.37 -12.88
N GLU A 146 13.32 19.05 -11.79
CA GLU A 146 13.85 18.73 -10.48
C GLU A 146 13.37 17.35 -10.00
N ASN A 147 12.10 17.04 -10.19
CA ASN A 147 11.55 15.73 -9.85
C ASN A 147 12.06 14.62 -10.80
N GLN A 148 12.32 14.92 -12.08
CA GLN A 148 12.89 13.96 -13.03
C GLN A 148 14.26 13.44 -12.56
N ALA A 149 15.08 14.26 -11.91
CA ALA A 149 16.40 13.87 -11.44
C ALA A 149 16.40 12.68 -10.47
N PHE A 150 15.30 12.48 -9.71
CA PHE A 150 15.14 11.31 -8.84
C PHE A 150 14.93 10.04 -9.67
N ILE A 151 14.09 10.10 -10.70
CA ILE A 151 13.81 8.97 -11.61
C ILE A 151 15.08 8.57 -12.36
N ASP A 152 15.81 9.53 -12.90
CA ASP A 152 17.03 9.28 -13.66
C ASP A 152 18.09 8.57 -12.77
N TYR A 153 18.23 9.05 -11.54
CA TYR A 153 19.18 8.46 -10.59
C TYR A 153 18.79 7.03 -10.19
N THR A 154 17.53 6.81 -9.84
CA THR A 154 17.05 5.50 -9.41
C THR A 154 17.05 4.47 -10.52
N ASN A 155 16.73 4.85 -11.76
CA ASN A 155 16.82 3.97 -12.92
C ASN A 155 18.27 3.50 -13.15
N ALA A 156 19.25 4.41 -13.06
CA ALA A 156 20.67 4.07 -13.18
C ALA A 156 21.12 3.13 -12.05
N LEU A 157 20.72 3.43 -10.80
CA LEU A 157 21.07 2.63 -9.64
C LEU A 157 20.44 1.23 -9.70
N SER A 158 19.18 1.13 -10.06
CA SER A 158 18.45 -0.15 -10.22
C SER A 158 19.15 -1.04 -11.25
N LYS A 159 19.52 -0.48 -12.43
CA LYS A 159 20.27 -1.20 -13.47
C LYS A 159 21.63 -1.69 -12.96
N LYS A 160 22.32 -0.87 -12.16
CA LYS A 160 23.66 -1.18 -11.65
C LYS A 160 23.64 -2.26 -10.55
N THR A 161 22.65 -2.23 -9.66
CA THR A 161 22.58 -3.10 -8.47
C THR A 161 21.73 -4.36 -8.68
N GLY A 162 20.85 -4.33 -9.69
CA GLY A 162 19.83 -5.36 -9.89
C GLY A 162 18.81 -5.40 -8.73
N ILE A 163 18.61 -4.28 -8.01
CA ILE A 163 17.58 -4.12 -7.00
C ILE A 163 16.41 -3.36 -7.64
N PRO A 164 15.19 -3.90 -7.60
CA PRO A 164 14.01 -3.14 -8.02
C PRO A 164 13.86 -1.87 -7.17
N ILE A 165 13.64 -0.73 -7.83
CA ILE A 165 13.40 0.54 -7.15
C ILE A 165 12.07 1.10 -7.64
N HIS A 166 11.20 1.43 -6.68
CA HIS A 166 9.85 1.92 -6.94
C HIS A 166 9.68 3.32 -6.37
N HIS A 167 8.81 4.11 -7.02
CA HIS A 167 8.44 5.44 -6.55
C HIS A 167 6.99 5.42 -6.07
N GLU A 168 6.76 5.89 -4.86
CA GLU A 168 5.45 5.83 -4.23
C GLU A 168 4.52 6.94 -4.71
N THR A 169 3.26 6.56 -4.95
CA THR A 169 2.15 7.48 -5.20
C THR A 169 1.69 8.09 -3.88
N HIS A 170 2.46 9.02 -3.35
CA HIS A 170 2.23 9.62 -2.03
C HIS A 170 1.95 11.12 -2.15
N ARG A 171 0.90 11.62 -1.45
CA ARG A 171 0.66 13.07 -1.31
C ARG A 171 1.91 13.77 -0.81
N SER A 172 2.13 15.04 -1.21
CA SER A 172 3.34 15.81 -0.92
C SER A 172 4.64 15.30 -1.54
N ARG A 173 4.60 14.27 -2.40
CA ARG A 173 5.74 13.76 -3.16
C ARG A 173 5.54 13.99 -4.66
N MET A 174 6.52 13.68 -5.50
CA MET A 174 6.44 13.97 -6.93
C MET A 174 5.26 13.28 -7.65
N LEU A 175 4.83 12.10 -7.16
CA LEU A 175 3.72 11.32 -7.73
C LEU A 175 2.41 11.50 -6.94
N PHE A 176 2.16 12.69 -6.42
CA PHE A 176 1.07 13.01 -5.50
C PHE A 176 -0.34 12.88 -6.08
N ALA A 177 -0.48 12.99 -7.40
CA ALA A 177 -1.76 13.01 -8.10
C ALA A 177 -1.72 12.13 -9.35
N ALA A 178 -2.85 11.52 -9.72
CA ALA A 178 -2.94 10.63 -10.86
C ALA A 178 -2.52 11.27 -12.19
N PRO A 179 -2.96 12.50 -12.56
CA PRO A 179 -2.51 13.17 -13.78
C PRO A 179 -1.03 13.56 -13.77
N ALA A 180 -0.50 13.98 -12.62
CA ALA A 180 0.93 14.29 -12.49
C ALA A 180 1.79 13.03 -12.70
N THR A 181 1.38 11.92 -12.10
CA THR A 181 2.05 10.62 -12.25
C THR A 181 2.00 10.12 -13.69
N ARG A 182 0.86 10.25 -14.38
CA ARG A 182 0.73 9.92 -15.78
C ARG A 182 1.80 10.61 -16.63
N GLN A 183 2.04 11.90 -16.44
CA GLN A 183 3.04 12.66 -17.19
C GLN A 183 4.47 12.12 -17.01
N PHE A 184 4.81 11.62 -15.79
CA PHE A 184 6.10 10.97 -15.56
C PHE A 184 6.16 9.58 -16.21
N ILE A 185 5.09 8.79 -16.15
CA ILE A 185 5.01 7.46 -16.79
C ILE A 185 5.19 7.55 -18.30
N GLU A 186 4.50 8.49 -18.94
CA GLU A 186 4.58 8.68 -20.40
C GLU A 186 5.99 9.04 -20.87
N LYS A 187 6.76 9.77 -20.05
CA LYS A 187 8.15 10.16 -20.33
C LYS A 187 9.16 9.07 -19.95
N ASN A 188 8.84 8.21 -18.95
CA ASN A 188 9.78 7.27 -18.36
C ASN A 188 9.26 5.83 -18.46
N PRO A 189 9.59 5.09 -19.53
CA PRO A 189 9.09 3.73 -19.74
C PRO A 189 9.57 2.74 -18.65
N ASP A 190 10.71 3.01 -18.00
CA ASP A 190 11.29 2.17 -16.95
C ASP A 190 10.77 2.52 -15.54
N LEU A 191 9.96 3.59 -15.38
CA LEU A 191 9.42 3.99 -14.09
C LEU A 191 8.51 2.91 -13.52
N ARG A 192 8.83 2.45 -12.30
CA ARG A 192 8.03 1.48 -11.53
C ARG A 192 7.45 2.14 -10.28
N LEU A 193 6.26 1.69 -9.90
CA LEU A 193 5.48 2.32 -8.85
C LEU A 193 5.30 1.41 -7.63
N THR A 194 5.37 2.04 -6.47
CA THR A 194 4.65 1.61 -5.27
C THR A 194 3.30 2.30 -5.28
N LEU A 195 2.23 1.54 -5.37
CA LEU A 195 0.87 2.06 -5.42
C LEU A 195 0.29 2.20 -4.00
N ASP A 196 0.35 3.39 -3.43
CA ASP A 196 -0.56 3.82 -2.37
C ASP A 196 -1.64 4.71 -2.97
N ILE A 197 -2.69 4.08 -3.47
CA ILE A 197 -3.77 4.77 -4.17
C ILE A 197 -4.66 5.57 -3.21
N SER A 198 -4.59 5.28 -1.91
CA SER A 198 -5.35 5.98 -0.87
C SER A 198 -5.02 7.48 -0.83
N HIS A 199 -3.77 7.83 -1.14
CA HIS A 199 -3.35 9.22 -1.25
C HIS A 199 -4.00 9.94 -2.43
N TRP A 200 -4.16 9.27 -3.56
CA TRP A 200 -4.86 9.86 -4.69
C TRP A 200 -6.34 10.07 -4.41
N CYS A 201 -7.02 9.14 -3.72
CA CYS A 201 -8.40 9.35 -3.29
C CYS A 201 -8.54 10.66 -2.51
N THR A 202 -7.61 10.91 -1.57
CA THR A 202 -7.59 12.14 -0.78
C THR A 202 -7.28 13.39 -1.60
N VAL A 203 -6.27 13.32 -2.49
CA VAL A 203 -5.85 14.48 -3.30
C VAL A 203 -6.93 14.88 -4.31
N HIS A 204 -7.62 13.89 -4.89
CA HIS A 204 -8.72 14.13 -5.84
C HIS A 204 -10.09 14.30 -5.18
N ASN A 205 -10.19 14.08 -3.86
CA ASN A 205 -11.45 14.09 -3.11
C ASN A 205 -12.52 13.22 -3.76
N SER A 206 -12.12 12.03 -4.26
CA SER A 206 -12.99 11.09 -4.98
C SER A 206 -12.46 9.66 -4.86
N LEU A 207 -13.25 8.67 -5.28
CA LEU A 207 -12.79 7.30 -5.53
C LEU A 207 -12.26 7.12 -6.96
N LEU A 208 -11.73 8.18 -7.54
CA LEU A 208 -11.02 8.25 -8.83
C LEU A 208 -11.87 7.91 -10.05
N ASP A 209 -13.19 8.01 -9.96
CA ASP A 209 -14.10 7.83 -11.09
C ASP A 209 -13.86 8.88 -12.20
N ASP A 210 -13.34 10.03 -11.81
CA ASP A 210 -12.92 11.13 -12.67
C ASP A 210 -11.47 11.02 -13.18
N GLN A 211 -10.71 9.99 -12.72
CA GLN A 211 -9.28 9.78 -13.04
C GLN A 211 -8.99 8.44 -13.72
N VAL A 212 -10.01 7.77 -14.24
CA VAL A 212 -9.95 6.39 -14.79
C VAL A 212 -8.81 6.21 -15.80
N GLU A 213 -8.61 7.17 -16.70
CA GLU A 213 -7.56 7.08 -17.70
C GLU A 213 -6.15 7.09 -17.08
N SER A 214 -5.89 8.03 -16.15
CA SER A 214 -4.59 8.12 -15.46
C SER A 214 -4.31 6.90 -14.58
N VAL A 215 -5.34 6.40 -13.89
CA VAL A 215 -5.25 5.18 -13.10
C VAL A 215 -4.91 3.97 -13.98
N ASN A 216 -5.61 3.77 -15.10
CA ASN A 216 -5.36 2.67 -16.03
C ASN A 216 -3.95 2.70 -16.64
N ILE A 217 -3.35 3.89 -16.82
CA ILE A 217 -1.96 4.03 -17.27
C ILE A 217 -0.97 3.67 -16.15
N ALA A 218 -1.32 3.93 -14.89
CA ALA A 218 -0.46 3.66 -13.75
C ALA A 218 -0.43 2.17 -13.35
N LEU A 219 -1.58 1.47 -13.34
CA LEU A 219 -1.68 0.09 -12.84
C LEU A 219 -0.66 -0.88 -13.48
N PRO A 220 -0.36 -0.84 -14.81
CA PRO A 220 0.68 -1.70 -15.39
C PRO A 220 2.11 -1.44 -14.92
N ARG A 221 2.34 -0.30 -14.25
CA ARG A 221 3.65 0.10 -13.73
C ARG A 221 3.88 -0.32 -12.28
N VAL A 222 2.88 -0.92 -11.63
CA VAL A 222 2.93 -1.31 -10.23
C VAL A 222 3.68 -2.62 -10.04
N ASP A 223 4.69 -2.59 -9.16
CA ASP A 223 5.43 -3.76 -8.70
C ASP A 223 5.30 -3.96 -7.18
N HIS A 224 4.84 -2.92 -6.47
CA HIS A 224 4.57 -2.95 -5.04
C HIS A 224 3.26 -2.21 -4.73
N ILE A 225 2.52 -2.68 -3.71
CA ILE A 225 1.27 -2.06 -3.26
C ILE A 225 1.40 -1.76 -1.77
N HIS A 226 1.05 -0.53 -1.37
CA HIS A 226 0.71 -0.21 0.00
C HIS A 226 -0.80 -0.43 0.18
N ALA A 227 -1.15 -1.54 0.84
CA ALA A 227 -2.53 -1.98 1.01
C ALA A 227 -3.18 -1.27 2.20
N ARG A 228 -3.38 0.03 2.04
CA ARG A 228 -4.17 0.88 2.90
C ARG A 228 -5.42 1.32 2.15
N ILE A 229 -6.56 1.37 2.85
CA ILE A 229 -7.83 1.80 2.27
C ILE A 229 -8.09 3.23 2.72
N GLY A 230 -8.11 4.14 1.76
CA GLY A 230 -8.45 5.54 1.95
C GLY A 230 -9.89 5.84 1.55
N HIS A 231 -10.26 7.09 1.71
CA HIS A 231 -11.55 7.65 1.30
C HIS A 231 -11.33 9.08 0.78
N PRO A 232 -12.34 9.73 0.16
CA PRO A 232 -12.17 11.06 -0.42
C PRO A 232 -11.60 12.12 0.55
N ASP A 233 -11.96 12.05 1.84
CA ASP A 233 -11.56 13.04 2.84
C ASP A 233 -10.35 12.63 3.68
N GLY A 234 -9.76 11.45 3.45
CA GLY A 234 -8.61 10.99 4.20
C GLY A 234 -7.93 9.74 3.64
N PRO A 235 -6.61 9.59 3.85
CA PRO A 235 -5.86 8.47 3.27
C PRO A 235 -6.08 7.14 3.99
N GLN A 236 -6.83 7.12 5.10
CA GLN A 236 -7.08 5.90 5.85
C GLN A 236 -8.45 5.91 6.51
N VAL A 237 -9.24 4.85 6.27
CA VAL A 237 -10.45 4.55 7.04
C VAL A 237 -10.07 4.04 8.44
N ASN A 238 -10.97 4.18 9.42
CA ASN A 238 -10.73 3.68 10.77
C ASN A 238 -10.65 2.14 10.83
N ASP A 239 -11.64 1.45 10.23
CA ASP A 239 -11.68 -0.01 10.16
C ASP A 239 -12.31 -0.45 8.84
N PRO A 240 -11.58 -1.11 7.93
CA PRO A 240 -12.10 -1.53 6.64
C PRO A 240 -13.16 -2.63 6.71
N ARG A 241 -13.44 -3.17 7.91
CA ARG A 241 -14.51 -4.15 8.15
C ARG A 241 -15.86 -3.49 8.45
N ALA A 242 -15.86 -2.19 8.69
CA ALA A 242 -17.06 -1.44 8.99
C ALA A 242 -17.85 -1.14 7.69
N PRO A 243 -19.18 -1.41 7.67
CA PRO A 243 -19.97 -1.38 6.43
C PRO A 243 -20.06 0.01 5.77
N GLU A 244 -19.86 1.08 6.52
CA GLU A 244 -19.80 2.45 5.97
C GLU A 244 -18.64 2.65 4.97
N TRP A 245 -17.63 1.78 4.97
CA TRP A 245 -16.48 1.83 4.07
C TRP A 245 -16.55 0.85 2.90
N ASP A 246 -17.64 0.12 2.74
CA ASP A 246 -17.80 -0.91 1.71
C ASP A 246 -17.42 -0.44 0.31
N ASP A 247 -17.80 0.76 -0.09
CA ASP A 247 -17.49 1.30 -1.42
C ASP A 247 -16.00 1.64 -1.56
N CYS A 248 -15.39 2.19 -0.50
CA CYS A 248 -13.94 2.42 -0.47
C CYS A 248 -13.17 1.10 -0.56
N VAL A 249 -13.60 0.09 0.20
CA VAL A 249 -12.99 -1.25 0.18
C VAL A 249 -13.10 -1.88 -1.22
N LYS A 250 -14.29 -1.86 -1.84
CA LYS A 250 -14.52 -2.39 -3.18
C LYS A 250 -13.64 -1.71 -4.22
N ALA A 251 -13.52 -0.38 -4.19
CA ALA A 251 -12.70 0.37 -5.12
C ALA A 251 -11.20 -0.02 -5.00
N HIS A 252 -10.67 -0.05 -3.77
CA HIS A 252 -9.26 -0.43 -3.55
C HIS A 252 -8.98 -1.86 -4.00
N PHE A 253 -9.83 -2.82 -3.65
CA PHE A 253 -9.66 -4.20 -4.12
C PHE A 253 -9.75 -4.31 -5.64
N ALA A 254 -10.62 -3.56 -6.32
CA ALA A 254 -10.71 -3.59 -7.78
C ALA A 254 -9.38 -3.15 -8.46
N TRP A 255 -8.71 -2.13 -7.94
CA TRP A 255 -7.39 -1.72 -8.44
C TRP A 255 -6.32 -2.76 -8.15
N TRP A 256 -6.27 -3.32 -6.93
CA TRP A 256 -5.31 -4.37 -6.57
C TRP A 256 -5.54 -5.65 -7.38
N ASP A 257 -6.80 -6.06 -7.59
CA ASP A 257 -7.16 -7.19 -8.46
C ASP A 257 -6.64 -7.03 -9.87
N SER A 258 -6.74 -5.81 -10.42
CA SER A 258 -6.23 -5.49 -11.76
C SER A 258 -4.71 -5.67 -11.83
N VAL A 259 -3.97 -5.19 -10.83
CA VAL A 259 -2.50 -5.38 -10.74
C VAL A 259 -2.16 -6.87 -10.63
N VAL A 260 -2.82 -7.60 -9.71
CA VAL A 260 -2.60 -9.04 -9.51
C VAL A 260 -2.90 -9.84 -10.77
N ALA A 261 -4.00 -9.54 -11.47
CA ALA A 261 -4.36 -10.21 -12.72
C ALA A 261 -3.27 -10.04 -13.79
N MET A 262 -2.73 -8.83 -13.95
CA MET A 262 -1.62 -8.57 -14.87
C MET A 262 -0.36 -9.34 -14.48
N LYS A 263 -0.01 -9.39 -13.18
CA LYS A 263 1.14 -10.13 -12.68
C LYS A 263 0.98 -11.64 -12.86
N LYS A 264 -0.20 -12.18 -12.55
CA LYS A 264 -0.51 -13.62 -12.81
C LYS A 264 -0.40 -13.98 -14.29
N LYS A 265 -0.87 -13.10 -15.18
CA LYS A 265 -0.81 -13.32 -16.63
C LYS A 265 0.62 -13.30 -17.18
N ASN A 266 1.44 -12.37 -16.69
CA ASN A 266 2.79 -12.13 -17.23
C ASN A 266 3.87 -12.94 -16.50
N GLY A 267 3.54 -13.56 -15.37
CA GLY A 267 4.50 -14.08 -14.41
C GLY A 267 5.19 -12.96 -13.64
N GLY A 268 5.88 -13.33 -12.56
CA GLY A 268 6.71 -12.42 -11.79
C GLY A 268 6.25 -12.22 -10.35
N ARG A 269 6.96 -11.33 -9.66
CA ARG A 269 6.74 -11.03 -8.25
C ARG A 269 5.84 -9.81 -8.10
N LEU A 270 4.91 -9.88 -7.13
CA LEU A 270 4.23 -8.74 -6.55
C LEU A 270 4.50 -8.71 -5.04
N THR A 271 4.90 -7.56 -4.54
CA THR A 271 5.02 -7.34 -3.10
C THR A 271 3.88 -6.44 -2.61
N ILE A 272 3.35 -6.72 -1.43
CA ILE A 272 2.29 -5.90 -0.81
C ILE A 272 2.69 -5.62 0.64
N LEU A 273 2.64 -4.35 1.03
CA LEU A 273 2.72 -3.92 2.42
C LEU A 273 1.31 -3.71 2.96
N THR A 274 0.95 -4.30 4.10
CA THR A 274 -0.23 -3.84 4.84
C THR A 274 0.17 -2.62 5.67
N GLU A 275 -0.47 -1.48 5.41
CA GLU A 275 0.05 -0.20 5.90
C GLU A 275 -1.01 0.66 6.62
N PHE A 276 -1.91 0.05 7.35
CA PHE A 276 -2.71 0.84 8.28
C PHE A 276 -1.81 1.40 9.37
N GLY A 277 -1.75 2.74 9.45
CA GLY A 277 -0.88 3.48 10.35
C GLY A 277 -1.54 3.84 11.69
N PRO A 278 -0.74 4.29 12.66
CA PRO A 278 -1.23 4.79 13.95
C PRO A 278 -1.90 6.16 13.81
N PRO A 279 -2.46 6.75 14.89
CA PRO A 279 -2.75 8.18 14.91
C PRO A 279 -1.49 9.01 14.52
N ASP A 280 -1.60 9.99 13.59
CA ASP A 280 -2.80 10.66 13.08
C ASP A 280 -3.46 10.05 11.82
N TYR A 281 -2.95 8.95 11.27
CA TYR A 281 -3.64 8.26 10.19
C TYR A 281 -4.86 7.49 10.72
N MET A 282 -4.71 6.75 11.81
CA MET A 282 -5.84 6.15 12.51
C MET A 282 -6.62 7.27 13.22
N PRO A 283 -7.92 7.46 12.92
CA PRO A 283 -8.76 8.36 13.68
C PRO A 283 -8.76 7.99 15.17
N ALA A 284 -8.74 9.02 16.02
CA ALA A 284 -8.65 8.84 17.47
C ALA A 284 -9.65 9.75 18.19
N LEU A 285 -10.06 9.33 19.39
CA LEU A 285 -10.92 10.14 20.24
C LEU A 285 -10.22 11.45 20.61
N PRO A 286 -10.93 12.59 20.64
CA PRO A 286 -10.38 13.84 21.11
C PRO A 286 -9.94 13.72 22.58
N TYR A 287 -9.00 14.56 22.98
CA TYR A 287 -8.37 14.66 24.30
C TYR A 287 -7.57 13.42 24.70
N THR A 288 -8.14 12.22 24.66
CA THR A 288 -7.44 10.98 25.08
C THR A 288 -6.49 10.44 24.03
N ARG A 289 -6.69 10.80 22.76
CA ARG A 289 -5.95 10.25 21.60
C ARG A 289 -6.07 8.73 21.48
N GLN A 290 -7.10 8.13 22.10
CA GLN A 290 -7.36 6.69 21.98
C GLN A 290 -7.74 6.37 20.52
N PRO A 291 -7.02 5.46 19.84
CA PRO A 291 -7.35 4.99 18.49
C PRO A 291 -8.76 4.39 18.44
N LEU A 292 -9.48 4.61 17.34
CA LEU A 292 -10.82 4.05 17.16
C LEU A 292 -10.81 2.55 16.83
N ALA A 293 -9.69 2.03 16.35
CA ALA A 293 -9.54 0.61 16.04
C ALA A 293 -8.12 0.10 16.32
N ASP A 294 -7.94 -1.20 16.36
CA ASP A 294 -6.65 -1.86 16.52
C ASP A 294 -5.93 -1.92 15.16
N GLN A 295 -4.93 -1.07 14.98
CA GLN A 295 -4.09 -1.00 13.80
C GLN A 295 -3.47 -2.35 13.42
N TRP A 296 -2.92 -3.07 14.40
CA TRP A 296 -2.24 -4.33 14.14
C TRP A 296 -3.22 -5.41 13.68
N ALA A 297 -4.36 -5.53 14.34
CA ALA A 297 -5.40 -6.47 13.97
C ALA A 297 -5.96 -6.20 12.56
N ILE A 298 -6.05 -4.93 12.15
CA ILE A 298 -6.45 -4.55 10.79
C ILE A 298 -5.39 -4.99 9.77
N ASN A 299 -4.11 -4.74 10.02
CA ASN A 299 -3.03 -5.16 9.13
C ASN A 299 -2.99 -6.68 8.95
N VAL A 300 -3.18 -7.44 10.02
CA VAL A 300 -3.29 -8.91 9.95
C VAL A 300 -4.54 -9.34 9.16
N TYR A 301 -5.69 -8.70 9.37
CA TYR A 301 -6.91 -8.97 8.63
C TYR A 301 -6.73 -8.73 7.12
N ILE A 302 -6.13 -7.62 6.73
CA ILE A 302 -5.84 -7.31 5.32
C ILE A 302 -4.88 -8.35 4.74
N MET A 303 -3.79 -8.69 5.43
CA MET A 303 -2.84 -9.74 4.99
C MET A 303 -3.54 -11.07 4.72
N GLN A 304 -4.37 -11.54 5.67
CA GLN A 304 -5.12 -12.79 5.54
C GLN A 304 -6.12 -12.74 4.39
N THR A 305 -6.82 -11.60 4.22
CA THR A 305 -7.75 -11.38 3.11
C THR A 305 -7.06 -11.43 1.76
N LEU A 306 -5.90 -10.77 1.62
CA LEU A 306 -5.09 -10.79 0.39
C LEU A 306 -4.58 -12.20 0.06
N ARG A 307 -4.08 -12.94 1.06
CA ARG A 307 -3.65 -14.34 0.85
C ARG A 307 -4.79 -15.21 0.36
N LYS A 308 -5.93 -15.16 1.04
CA LYS A 308 -7.13 -15.92 0.66
C LYS A 308 -7.59 -15.55 -0.76
N ARG A 309 -7.56 -14.25 -1.12
CA ARG A 309 -8.05 -13.77 -2.42
C ARG A 309 -7.13 -14.14 -3.58
N TYR A 310 -5.82 -14.11 -3.37
CA TYR A 310 -4.85 -14.18 -4.48
C TYR A 310 -4.07 -15.49 -4.57
N LEU A 311 -4.03 -16.29 -3.50
CA LEU A 311 -3.30 -17.58 -3.45
C LEU A 311 -4.20 -18.80 -3.35
N SER A 312 -5.54 -18.62 -3.23
CA SER A 312 -6.51 -19.74 -3.23
C SER A 312 -6.90 -20.15 -4.64
#